data_1a57206a34132f4fe660cc436321f196
#
_entry.id   1a57206a34132f4fe660cc436321f196
#
_cell.length_a   1.000
_cell.length_b   1.000
_cell.length_c   1.000
_cell.angle_alpha   90.00
_cell.angle_beta   90.00
_cell.angle_gamma   90.00
#
_symmetry.space_group_name_H-M   'P 1'
#
loop_
_entity.id
_entity.type
_entity.pdbx_description
1 polymer ?
#
loop_
_entity_poly.entity_id
_entity_poly.type
_entity_poly.pdbx_seq_one_letter_code
_entity_poly.pdbx_strand_id
1 'polypeptide(L)'
;MECTKYVSPEQSRLNKPLASPGRRYCGQFLDLIISWLLLLLLLLMFLLNEMGSSREQTDFISILVSAIYLIFSDALPRGQSVGKLMLGMSVIDKESGEYCSLWQSFIRNILNPLIGLIDAIFILSRKRQRIGDLAANTIVVKNS
;
A
#
# COMPACT_ATOMS: atom_id res chain seq x y z
N MET A 1 -26.87 28.57 -21.00
CA MET A 1 -25.70 28.70 -20.10
C MET A 1 -25.66 27.41 -19.27
N GLU A 2 -24.88 26.43 -19.73
CA GLU A 2 -24.63 25.21 -18.93
C GLU A 2 -23.68 25.59 -17.80
N CYS A 3 -24.22 25.57 -16.56
CA CYS A 3 -23.37 25.60 -15.37
C CYS A 3 -22.48 24.35 -15.39
N THR A 4 -21.26 24.47 -15.84
CA THR A 4 -20.23 23.47 -15.64
C THR A 4 -20.06 23.26 -14.12
N LYS A 5 -20.69 22.20 -13.61
CA LYS A 5 -20.61 21.83 -12.22
C LYS A 5 -19.15 21.59 -11.86
N TYR A 6 -18.57 22.48 -11.07
CA TYR A 6 -17.20 22.29 -10.57
C TYR A 6 -17.18 21.03 -9.72
N VAL A 7 -16.56 19.98 -10.25
CA VAL A 7 -16.33 18.72 -9.53
C VAL A 7 -15.03 18.87 -8.77
N SER A 8 -15.07 18.78 -7.46
CA SER A 8 -13.86 18.83 -6.63
C SER A 8 -12.88 17.71 -7.04
N PRO A 9 -11.57 17.92 -6.88
CA PRO A 9 -10.57 16.90 -7.18
C PRO A 9 -10.81 15.57 -6.45
N GLU A 10 -11.35 15.63 -5.22
CA GLU A 10 -11.70 14.46 -4.42
C GLU A 10 -12.86 13.69 -5.05
N GLN A 11 -13.90 14.39 -5.47
CA GLN A 11 -15.08 13.79 -6.11
C GLN A 11 -14.73 13.18 -7.47
N SER A 12 -13.79 13.78 -8.19
CA SER A 12 -13.24 13.22 -9.43
C SER A 12 -12.50 11.89 -9.16
N ARG A 13 -11.81 11.75 -8.04
CA ARG A 13 -11.12 10.50 -7.66
C ARG A 13 -12.09 9.39 -7.29
N LEU A 14 -13.19 9.70 -6.61
CA LEU A 14 -14.25 8.72 -6.26
C LEU A 14 -14.94 8.15 -7.49
N ASN A 15 -15.01 8.89 -8.59
CA ASN A 15 -15.60 8.45 -9.85
C ASN A 15 -14.67 7.57 -10.70
N LYS A 16 -13.42 7.35 -10.28
CA LYS A 16 -12.47 6.48 -11.00
C LYS A 16 -12.87 5.01 -10.87
N PRO A 17 -12.60 4.19 -11.91
CA PRO A 17 -12.88 2.77 -11.86
C PRO A 17 -12.03 2.08 -10.79
N LEU A 18 -12.63 1.14 -10.09
CA LEU A 18 -11.93 0.30 -9.11
C LEU A 18 -10.83 -0.53 -9.81
N ALA A 19 -9.69 -0.65 -9.15
CA ALA A 19 -8.61 -1.48 -9.62
C ALA A 19 -9.03 -2.95 -9.69
N SER A 20 -8.63 -3.65 -10.76
CA SER A 20 -8.91 -5.08 -10.90
C SER A 20 -8.17 -5.89 -9.82
N PRO A 21 -8.74 -7.03 -9.37
CA PRO A 21 -8.11 -7.89 -8.37
C PRO A 21 -6.67 -8.28 -8.74
N GLY A 22 -6.45 -8.71 -9.98
CA GLY A 22 -5.11 -9.12 -10.44
C GLY A 22 -4.07 -8.00 -10.32
N ARG A 23 -4.41 -6.77 -10.73
CA ARG A 23 -3.51 -5.62 -10.57
C ARG A 23 -3.16 -5.34 -9.10
N ARG A 24 -4.13 -5.50 -8.20
CA ARG A 24 -3.93 -5.28 -6.76
C ARG A 24 -2.95 -6.29 -6.17
N TYR A 25 -3.08 -7.58 -6.56
CA TYR A 25 -2.12 -8.62 -6.17
C TYR A 25 -0.72 -8.37 -6.75
N CYS A 26 -0.63 -8.03 -8.04
CA CYS A 26 0.66 -7.70 -8.66
C CYS A 26 1.32 -6.50 -7.95
N GLY A 27 0.56 -5.45 -7.61
CA GLY A 27 1.10 -4.30 -6.89
C GLY A 27 1.65 -4.69 -5.51
N GLN A 28 0.91 -5.49 -4.77
CA GLN A 28 1.33 -5.98 -3.47
C GLN A 28 2.54 -6.92 -3.55
N PHE A 29 2.58 -7.77 -4.57
CA PHE A 29 3.73 -8.65 -4.81
C PHE A 29 4.99 -7.86 -5.14
N LEU A 30 4.87 -6.79 -5.94
CA LEU A 30 5.97 -5.86 -6.21
C LEU A 30 6.45 -5.15 -4.93
N ASP A 31 5.54 -4.70 -4.08
CA ASP A 31 5.90 -4.07 -2.80
C ASP A 31 6.62 -5.06 -1.87
N LEU A 32 6.21 -6.32 -1.88
CA LEU A 32 6.90 -7.37 -1.14
C LEU A 32 8.33 -7.59 -1.67
N ILE A 33 8.51 -7.67 -2.99
CA ILE A 33 9.83 -7.79 -3.61
C ILE A 33 10.72 -6.59 -3.23
N ILE A 34 10.19 -5.38 -3.30
CA ILE A 34 10.92 -4.16 -2.92
C ILE A 34 11.34 -4.21 -1.45
N SER A 35 10.46 -4.65 -0.56
CA SER A 35 10.79 -4.83 0.86
C SER A 35 11.88 -5.87 1.08
N TRP A 36 11.86 -6.98 0.36
CA TRP A 36 12.92 -8.01 0.40
C TRP A 36 14.25 -7.48 -0.14
N LEU A 37 14.23 -6.71 -1.23
CA LEU A 37 15.43 -6.08 -1.78
C LEU A 37 15.99 -5.05 -0.81
N LEU A 38 15.14 -4.27 -0.14
CA LEU A 38 15.55 -3.32 0.88
C LEU A 38 16.21 -4.03 2.06
N LEU A 39 15.62 -5.12 2.55
CA LEU A 39 16.18 -5.94 3.61
C LEU A 39 17.57 -6.46 3.21
N LEU A 40 17.68 -7.06 2.03
CA LEU A 40 18.95 -7.61 1.53
C LEU A 40 20.01 -6.53 1.37
N LEU A 41 19.65 -5.36 0.84
CA LEU A 41 20.57 -4.22 0.68
C LEU A 41 21.09 -3.73 2.03
N LEU A 42 20.21 -3.59 3.03
CA LEU A 42 20.60 -3.17 4.37
C LEU A 42 21.55 -4.18 5.02
N LEU A 43 21.23 -5.46 4.95
CA LEU A 43 22.10 -6.52 5.48
C LEU A 43 23.48 -6.52 4.79
N LEU A 44 23.51 -6.34 3.47
CA LEU A 44 24.75 -6.26 2.71
C LEU A 44 25.57 -5.02 3.07
N MET A 45 24.93 -3.85 3.20
CA MET A 45 25.59 -2.61 3.60
C MET A 45 26.23 -2.73 4.97
N PHE A 46 25.56 -3.34 5.95
CA PHE A 46 26.12 -3.57 7.27
C PHE A 46 27.27 -4.59 7.24
N LEU A 47 27.17 -5.63 6.42
CA LEU A 47 28.21 -6.62 6.26
C LEU A 47 29.50 -6.01 5.67
N LEU A 48 29.38 -5.11 4.68
CA LEU A 48 30.51 -4.47 4.02
C LEU A 48 31.16 -3.38 4.87
N ASN A 49 30.39 -2.69 5.75
CA ASN A 49 30.92 -1.57 6.50
C ASN A 49 31.56 -1.95 7.85
N GLU A 50 31.59 -3.23 8.23
CA GLU A 50 32.12 -3.71 9.52
C GLU A 50 31.75 -2.76 10.69
N MET A 51 30.60 -2.12 10.62
CA MET A 51 30.15 -1.20 11.68
C MET A 51 30.07 -2.01 12.97
N GLY A 52 30.74 -1.54 14.02
CA GLY A 52 30.91 -2.20 15.32
C GLY A 52 29.64 -2.52 16.12
N SER A 53 28.54 -2.68 15.41
CA SER A 53 27.24 -3.14 15.89
C SER A 53 27.21 -4.65 15.96
N SER A 54 26.60 -5.21 16.99
CA SER A 54 26.41 -6.64 17.06
C SER A 54 25.52 -7.12 15.89
N ARG A 55 25.78 -8.32 15.36
CA ARG A 55 25.02 -8.88 14.25
C ARG A 55 23.52 -8.90 14.53
N GLU A 56 23.12 -9.22 15.74
CA GLU A 56 21.72 -9.22 16.19
C GLU A 56 21.05 -7.84 16.06
N GLN A 57 21.77 -6.76 16.42
CA GLN A 57 21.25 -5.39 16.27
C GLN A 57 21.06 -5.01 14.80
N THR A 58 21.98 -5.40 13.93
CA THR A 58 21.90 -5.15 12.50
C THR A 58 20.70 -5.86 11.86
N ASP A 59 20.55 -7.14 12.17
CA ASP A 59 19.43 -7.94 11.67
C ASP A 59 18.08 -7.34 12.14
N PHE A 60 17.99 -6.98 13.41
CA PHE A 60 16.79 -6.35 13.97
C PHE A 60 16.44 -5.02 13.29
N ILE A 61 17.42 -4.12 13.11
CA ILE A 61 17.20 -2.83 12.45
C ILE A 61 16.76 -3.04 10.99
N SER A 62 17.40 -3.95 10.28
CA SER A 62 17.08 -4.23 8.86
C SER A 62 15.65 -4.76 8.69
N ILE A 63 15.25 -5.68 9.56
CA ILE A 63 13.88 -6.21 9.58
C ILE A 63 12.88 -5.10 9.94
N LEU A 64 13.19 -4.27 10.94
CA LEU A 64 12.32 -3.19 11.38
C LEU A 64 12.09 -2.16 10.26
N VAL A 65 13.13 -1.72 9.57
CA VAL A 65 13.03 -0.76 8.46
C VAL A 65 12.19 -1.33 7.32
N SER A 66 12.40 -2.60 6.96
CA SER A 66 11.64 -3.28 5.92
C SER A 66 10.16 -3.44 6.29
N ALA A 67 9.87 -3.75 7.55
CA ALA A 67 8.50 -3.84 8.07
C ALA A 67 7.80 -2.46 8.07
N ILE A 68 8.50 -1.41 8.49
CA ILE A 68 7.99 -0.04 8.45
C ILE A 68 7.64 0.36 7.01
N TYR A 69 8.49 0.05 6.04
CA TYR A 69 8.17 0.28 4.63
C TYR A 69 6.86 -0.40 4.23
N LEU A 70 6.69 -1.69 4.52
CA LEU A 70 5.47 -2.42 4.15
C LEU A 70 4.21 -1.84 4.82
N ILE A 71 4.31 -1.47 6.10
CA ILE A 71 3.18 -0.95 6.87
C ILE A 71 2.71 0.42 6.35
N PHE A 72 3.65 1.30 6.01
CA PHE A 72 3.34 2.68 5.62
C PHE A 72 3.43 2.95 4.12
N SER A 73 3.69 1.93 3.30
CA SER A 73 3.86 2.08 1.85
C SER A 73 2.66 2.75 1.16
N ASP A 74 1.44 2.50 1.63
CA ASP A 74 0.22 3.05 1.03
C ASP A 74 -0.04 4.53 1.41
N ALA A 75 0.66 5.04 2.41
CA ALA A 75 0.59 6.45 2.81
C ALA A 75 1.63 7.34 2.10
N LEU A 76 2.43 6.77 1.20
CA LEU A 76 3.34 7.53 0.35
C LEU A 76 2.56 8.52 -0.54
N PRO A 77 3.23 9.52 -1.15
CA PRO A 77 2.58 10.56 -1.93
C PRO A 77 1.54 10.00 -2.92
N ARG A 78 0.36 10.61 -2.96
CA ARG A 78 -0.80 10.20 -3.78
C ARG A 78 -1.43 8.86 -3.39
N GLY A 79 -1.23 8.38 -2.16
CA GLY A 79 -1.79 7.10 -1.70
C GLY A 79 -1.28 5.91 -2.52
N GLN A 80 -0.01 5.92 -2.90
CA GLN A 80 0.61 4.93 -3.78
C GLN A 80 1.87 4.37 -3.13
N SER A 81 1.92 3.06 -2.94
CA SER A 81 3.20 2.36 -2.79
C SER A 81 3.95 2.32 -4.11
N VAL A 82 5.23 2.00 -4.08
CA VAL A 82 6.05 1.91 -5.30
C VAL A 82 5.47 0.89 -6.28
N GLY A 83 5.05 -0.29 -5.81
CA GLY A 83 4.41 -1.31 -6.65
C GLY A 83 3.07 -0.84 -7.24
N LYS A 84 2.28 -0.08 -6.48
CA LYS A 84 1.01 0.50 -6.96
C LYS A 84 1.24 1.64 -7.93
N LEU A 85 2.28 2.46 -7.73
CA LEU A 85 2.69 3.50 -8.66
C LEU A 85 3.01 2.93 -10.04
N MET A 86 3.80 1.84 -10.09
CA MET A 86 4.15 1.16 -11.35
C MET A 86 2.93 0.62 -12.10
N LEU A 87 1.89 0.23 -11.39
CA LEU A 87 0.65 -0.31 -11.96
C LEU A 87 -0.46 0.74 -12.14
N GLY A 88 -0.18 2.01 -11.90
CA GLY A 88 -1.13 3.10 -12.06
C GLY A 88 -2.35 2.98 -11.14
N MET A 89 -2.15 2.70 -9.85
CA MET A 89 -3.21 2.57 -8.85
C MET A 89 -2.96 3.51 -7.68
N SER A 90 -4.03 4.00 -7.07
CA SER A 90 -3.99 4.79 -5.83
C SER A 90 -4.97 4.26 -4.81
N VAL A 91 -4.62 4.44 -3.55
CA VAL A 91 -5.51 4.19 -2.41
C VAL A 91 -6.11 5.50 -1.97
N ILE A 92 -7.44 5.53 -1.89
CA ILE A 92 -8.19 6.70 -1.46
C ILE A 92 -9.18 6.32 -0.36
N ASP A 93 -9.51 7.28 0.47
CA ASP A 93 -10.62 7.18 1.40
C ASP A 93 -11.94 7.10 0.63
N LYS A 94 -12.84 6.23 1.07
CA LYS A 94 -14.08 5.94 0.37
C LYS A 94 -15.11 7.07 0.49
N GLU A 95 -15.07 7.85 1.56
CA GLU A 95 -16.03 8.91 1.84
C GLU A 95 -15.52 10.27 1.36
N SER A 96 -14.30 10.63 1.76
CA SER A 96 -13.73 11.93 1.42
C SER A 96 -13.12 11.99 0.02
N GLY A 97 -12.67 10.85 -0.54
CA GLY A 97 -11.91 10.81 -1.79
C GLY A 97 -10.47 11.34 -1.64
N GLU A 98 -10.01 11.60 -0.42
CA GLU A 98 -8.63 11.96 -0.13
C GLU A 98 -7.69 10.75 -0.26
N TYR A 99 -6.40 11.01 -0.38
CA TYR A 99 -5.41 9.93 -0.42
C TYR A 99 -5.27 9.28 0.95
N CYS A 100 -4.91 7.99 0.95
CA CYS A 100 -4.73 7.17 2.13
C CYS A 100 -3.80 7.83 3.16
N SER A 101 -4.30 7.98 4.40
CA SER A 101 -3.53 8.50 5.52
C SER A 101 -2.58 7.44 6.10
N LEU A 102 -1.61 7.88 6.92
CA LEU A 102 -0.70 6.98 7.65
C LEU A 102 -1.46 5.96 8.50
N TRP A 103 -2.51 6.40 9.20
CA TRP A 103 -3.31 5.53 10.04
C TRP A 103 -4.09 4.48 9.24
N GLN A 104 -4.68 4.88 8.13
CA GLN A 104 -5.37 3.97 7.22
C GLN A 104 -4.41 2.95 6.60
N SER A 105 -3.20 3.39 6.20
CA SER A 105 -2.15 2.50 5.70
C SER A 105 -1.73 1.47 6.75
N PHE A 106 -1.53 1.91 7.99
CA PHE A 106 -1.19 1.03 9.10
C PHE A 106 -2.24 -0.06 9.32
N ILE A 107 -3.53 0.32 9.48
CA ILE A 107 -4.62 -0.65 9.70
C ILE A 107 -4.70 -1.65 8.54
N ARG A 108 -4.64 -1.17 7.31
CA ARG A 108 -4.73 -2.01 6.12
C ARG A 108 -3.61 -3.05 6.05
N ASN A 109 -2.38 -2.59 6.24
CA ASN A 109 -1.22 -3.41 5.98
C ASN A 109 -0.89 -4.34 7.17
N ILE A 110 -1.27 -4.00 8.39
CA ILE A 110 -1.11 -4.89 9.54
C ILE A 110 -2.14 -6.04 9.54
N LEU A 111 -3.34 -5.79 9.01
CA LEU A 111 -4.37 -6.83 8.87
C LEU A 111 -4.08 -7.80 7.70
N ASN A 112 -3.33 -7.35 6.70
CA ASN A 112 -3.04 -8.11 5.50
C ASN A 112 -2.33 -9.47 5.76
N PRO A 113 -1.24 -9.55 6.54
CA PRO A 113 -0.61 -10.84 6.86
C PRO A 113 -1.43 -11.70 7.82
N LEU A 114 -2.27 -11.09 8.67
CA LEU A 114 -3.07 -11.81 9.66
C LEU A 114 -4.24 -12.59 9.03
N ILE A 115 -4.79 -12.09 7.93
CA ILE A 115 -6.03 -12.61 7.34
C ILE A 115 -5.76 -13.28 5.97
N GLY A 116 -4.63 -13.03 5.35
CA GLY A 116 -4.03 -13.66 4.17
C GLY A 116 -5.01 -14.28 3.16
N LEU A 117 -5.26 -15.59 3.28
CA LEU A 117 -6.10 -16.37 2.35
C LEU A 117 -7.57 -15.93 2.35
N ILE A 118 -8.10 -15.52 3.50
CA ILE A 118 -9.51 -15.07 3.60
C ILE A 118 -9.70 -13.78 2.82
N ASP A 119 -8.70 -12.92 2.85
CA ASP A 119 -8.70 -11.62 2.14
C ASP A 119 -8.77 -11.80 0.61
N ALA A 120 -8.21 -12.89 0.09
CA ALA A 120 -8.31 -13.26 -1.32
C ALA A 120 -9.75 -13.49 -1.77
N ILE A 121 -10.55 -14.14 -0.94
CA ILE A 121 -11.97 -14.44 -1.21
C ILE A 121 -12.78 -13.14 -1.23
N PHE A 122 -12.50 -12.21 -0.31
CA PHE A 122 -13.20 -10.92 -0.25
C PHE A 122 -12.90 -10.01 -1.46
N ILE A 123 -11.72 -10.09 -2.05
CA ILE A 123 -11.39 -9.34 -3.28
C ILE A 123 -12.20 -9.83 -4.49
N LEU A 124 -12.56 -11.12 -4.53
CA LEU A 124 -13.41 -11.70 -5.57
C LEU A 124 -14.88 -11.29 -5.42
N SER A 125 -15.27 -10.74 -4.26
CA SER A 125 -16.61 -10.22 -4.03
C SER A 125 -16.91 -9.00 -4.92
N ARG A 126 -18.21 -8.72 -5.14
CA ARG A 126 -18.69 -7.55 -5.93
C ARG A 126 -18.09 -6.22 -5.51
N LYS A 127 -17.81 -6.04 -4.22
CA LYS A 127 -17.25 -4.77 -3.68
C LYS A 127 -15.74 -4.63 -3.92
N ARG A 128 -15.04 -5.70 -4.32
CA ARG A 128 -13.59 -5.70 -4.59
C ARG A 128 -12.76 -5.02 -3.49
N GLN A 129 -13.17 -5.17 -2.23
CA GLN A 129 -12.51 -4.61 -1.06
C GLN A 129 -11.96 -5.73 -0.20
N ARG A 130 -10.74 -5.60 0.31
CA ARG A 130 -10.15 -6.47 1.31
C ARG A 130 -10.72 -6.14 2.70
N ILE A 131 -10.54 -7.05 3.65
CA ILE A 131 -10.95 -6.81 5.05
C ILE A 131 -10.19 -5.61 5.61
N GLY A 132 -8.90 -5.49 5.33
CA GLY A 132 -8.10 -4.32 5.69
C GLY A 132 -8.58 -3.01 5.05
N ASP A 133 -9.05 -3.06 3.79
CA ASP A 133 -9.64 -1.90 3.10
C ASP A 133 -10.96 -1.49 3.76
N LEU A 134 -11.78 -2.48 4.17
CA LEU A 134 -13.04 -2.25 4.87
C LEU A 134 -12.81 -1.64 6.26
N ALA A 135 -11.85 -2.17 7.02
CA ALA A 135 -11.51 -1.68 8.36
C ALA A 135 -10.96 -0.23 8.33
N ALA A 136 -10.24 0.13 7.26
CA ALA A 136 -9.69 1.47 7.08
C ALA A 136 -10.60 2.41 6.27
N ASN A 137 -11.79 1.96 5.85
CA ASN A 137 -12.73 2.70 5.00
C ASN A 137 -12.11 3.22 3.69
N THR A 138 -11.30 2.40 3.02
CA THR A 138 -10.56 2.78 1.81
C THR A 138 -10.95 1.95 0.59
N ILE A 139 -10.65 2.49 -0.58
CA ILE A 139 -10.79 1.80 -1.88
C ILE A 139 -9.53 2.00 -2.72
N VAL A 140 -9.27 1.05 -3.61
CA VAL A 140 -8.16 1.15 -4.57
C VAL A 140 -8.73 1.46 -5.94
N VAL A 141 -8.35 2.59 -6.48
CA VAL A 141 -8.79 3.08 -7.78
C VAL A 141 -7.66 2.99 -8.81
N LYS A 142 -8.03 2.86 -10.07
CA LYS A 142 -7.10 2.90 -11.19
C LYS A 142 -6.88 4.37 -11.57
N ASN A 143 -5.62 4.78 -11.65
CA ASN A 143 -5.26 6.04 -12.29
C ASN A 143 -5.25 5.81 -13.81
N SER A 144 -6.02 6.61 -14.50
CA SER A 144 -6.01 6.61 -15.99
C SER A 144 -4.72 7.23 -16.49
#